data_6e8763c5c837ad06f9e53207514d38dc
#
_entry.id   6e8763c5c837ad06f9e53207514d38dc
#
_cell.length_a   1.000
_cell.length_b   1.000
_cell.length_c   1.000
_cell.angle_alpha   90.00
_cell.angle_beta   90.00
_cell.angle_gamma   90.00
#
_symmetry.space_group_name_H-M   'P 1'
#
loop_
_entity.id
_entity.type
_entity.pdbx_description
1 polymer ?
#
loop_
_entity_poly.entity_id
_entity_poly.type
_entity_poly.pdbx_seq_one_letter_code
_entity_poly.pdbx_strand_id
1 'polypeptide(L)'
;MEQNQGPDRRTLLRGAAVASGAAVIGASAVSPAGASPTTSAAEPPMSFRADWNARPPSSPVQVLQTPPTHVVVHHTATANSTDHSLDHALALSRSIQNFHMDGNGWIDVGQQFTISRGGHLVEGRDRAVPAVREGVHCVGTHVANNNNTCVGIENEGTYMEEGPTQELVDRLVETLAWLCGSYGLDPQTAILGHRDFNATACPGDVLYAMLPDLRNAVSSLMLAQGMEIGTRTVPVEDRPTYPEVPENEPEGEFLHGPARGPDDFSR
;
A
#
# COMPACT_ATOMS: atom_id res chain seq x y z
N MET A 1 50.57 -10.40 56.98
CA MET A 1 51.75 -9.51 56.94
C MET A 1 51.48 -8.48 55.90
N GLU A 2 51.09 -7.43 56.40
CA GLU A 2 51.62 -6.07 56.41
C GLU A 2 51.34 -5.34 55.06
N GLN A 3 50.43 -4.41 55.09
CA GLN A 3 50.56 -2.98 55.43
C GLN A 3 51.43 -2.25 54.40
N ASN A 4 51.16 -1.10 53.80
CA ASN A 4 50.58 0.08 54.39
C ASN A 4 50.50 1.20 53.28
N GLN A 5 49.49 2.00 53.38
CA GLN A 5 49.46 3.47 53.36
C GLN A 5 49.93 4.27 52.12
N GLY A 6 49.02 5.13 51.71
CA GLY A 6 49.32 6.43 51.08
C GLY A 6 50.08 7.38 51.99
N PRO A 7 50.19 8.66 51.81
CA PRO A 7 49.30 9.75 51.32
C PRO A 7 50.04 10.77 50.39
N ASP A 8 49.74 11.93 50.08
CA ASP A 8 48.89 13.04 50.47
C ASP A 8 49.17 14.29 49.56
N ARG A 9 48.19 15.06 49.38
CA ARG A 9 48.04 16.53 49.35
C ARG A 9 49.09 17.47 48.71
N ARG A 10 48.49 18.33 47.88
CA ARG A 10 48.71 19.81 47.76
C ARG A 10 50.05 20.32 47.33
N THR A 11 50.01 21.10 46.24
CA THR A 11 50.49 22.51 46.29
C THR A 11 49.89 23.33 45.13
N LEU A 12 49.26 24.38 45.53
CA LEU A 12 48.90 25.56 44.73
C LEU A 12 50.13 26.29 44.24
N LEU A 13 50.10 26.82 43.00
CA LEU A 13 50.72 28.10 42.73
C LEU A 13 50.04 28.84 41.57
N ARG A 14 49.78 30.11 41.80
CA ARG A 14 49.20 31.13 40.96
C ARG A 14 50.20 31.59 39.87
N GLY A 15 49.68 32.03 38.71
CA GLY A 15 50.45 32.78 37.74
C GLY A 15 49.59 33.33 36.62
N ALA A 16 49.31 34.58 36.77
CA ALA A 16 48.95 35.74 35.93
C ALA A 16 48.59 35.57 34.44
N ALA A 17 47.56 36.31 34.09
CA ALA A 17 46.93 36.58 32.77
C ALA A 17 47.89 37.25 31.77
N VAL A 18 47.72 36.90 30.48
CA VAL A 18 47.91 37.80 29.36
C VAL A 18 46.75 37.62 28.39
N ALA A 19 45.97 38.67 28.18
CA ALA A 19 44.91 38.76 27.20
C ALA A 19 45.51 38.90 25.80
N SER A 20 45.09 38.04 24.89
CA SER A 20 45.24 38.28 23.47
C SER A 20 43.91 37.97 22.79
N GLY A 21 43.25 38.99 22.29
CA GLY A 21 41.98 38.88 21.60
C GLY A 21 42.16 38.14 20.26
N ALA A 22 41.36 37.09 20.07
CA ALA A 22 41.09 36.52 18.78
C ALA A 22 39.57 36.54 18.58
N ALA A 23 39.14 37.28 17.55
CA ALA A 23 37.76 37.35 17.13
C ALA A 23 37.33 35.94 16.65
N VAL A 24 36.46 35.29 17.41
CA VAL A 24 35.79 34.05 16.98
C VAL A 24 34.62 34.49 16.11
N ILE A 25 34.76 34.31 14.78
CA ILE A 25 33.65 34.36 13.85
C ILE A 25 32.76 33.16 14.21
N GLY A 26 31.64 33.45 14.82
CA GLY A 26 30.60 32.46 15.14
C GLY A 26 30.03 31.85 13.85
N ALA A 27 30.51 30.69 13.46
CA ALA A 27 29.79 29.85 12.52
C ALA A 27 28.54 29.31 13.25
N SER A 28 27.41 29.93 12.98
CA SER A 28 26.11 29.38 13.35
C SER A 28 25.98 28.06 12.63
N ALA A 29 26.17 26.97 13.35
CA ALA A 29 25.78 25.64 12.87
C ALA A 29 24.27 25.66 12.67
N VAL A 30 23.83 25.79 11.42
CA VAL A 30 22.45 25.50 11.04
C VAL A 30 22.29 24.00 11.26
N SER A 31 21.68 23.61 12.38
CA SER A 31 21.20 22.25 12.56
C SER A 31 20.29 21.94 11.39
N PRO A 32 20.48 20.81 10.68
CA PRO A 32 19.50 20.40 9.70
C PRO A 32 18.16 20.30 10.44
N ALA A 33 17.14 20.99 9.94
CA ALA A 33 15.77 20.85 10.43
C ALA A 33 15.48 19.35 10.42
N GLY A 34 15.35 18.77 11.60
CA GLY A 34 14.95 17.38 11.73
C GLY A 34 13.63 17.23 11.00
N ALA A 35 13.60 16.40 9.97
CA ALA A 35 12.34 15.96 9.41
C ALA A 35 11.53 15.39 10.58
N SER A 36 10.41 16.00 10.91
CA SER A 36 9.46 15.42 11.85
C SER A 36 9.15 14.04 11.33
N PRO A 37 9.12 12.99 12.18
CA PRO A 37 8.71 11.69 11.72
C PRO A 37 7.29 11.85 11.16
N THR A 38 7.12 11.68 9.87
CA THR A 38 5.81 11.52 9.26
C THR A 38 5.23 10.26 9.89
N THR A 39 4.20 10.43 10.71
CA THR A 39 3.50 9.31 11.32
C THR A 39 2.86 8.53 10.17
N SER A 40 3.45 7.39 9.81
CA SER A 40 2.85 6.48 8.83
C SER A 40 1.57 5.90 9.41
N ALA A 41 0.54 5.70 8.60
CA ALA A 41 -0.64 4.96 9.01
C ALA A 41 -0.23 3.61 9.60
N ALA A 42 -0.92 3.19 10.65
CA ALA A 42 -0.70 1.87 11.20
C ALA A 42 -1.01 0.81 10.13
N GLU A 43 -0.08 -0.13 9.94
CA GLU A 43 -0.32 -1.29 9.10
C GLU A 43 -1.52 -2.07 9.65
N PRO A 44 -2.60 -2.29 8.87
CA PRO A 44 -3.77 -3.00 9.34
C PRO A 44 -3.44 -4.47 9.60
N PRO A 45 -4.11 -5.13 10.55
CA PRO A 45 -3.93 -6.57 10.76
C PRO A 45 -4.30 -7.33 9.49
N MET A 46 -3.42 -8.24 9.06
CA MET A 46 -3.58 -9.01 7.85
C MET A 46 -3.03 -10.42 7.98
N SER A 47 -3.45 -11.32 7.09
CA SER A 47 -2.83 -12.62 6.88
C SER A 47 -1.77 -12.51 5.80
N PHE A 48 -0.58 -13.05 6.08
CA PHE A 48 0.54 -13.07 5.16
C PHE A 48 0.50 -14.30 4.24
N ARG A 49 1.32 -14.31 3.22
CA ARG A 49 1.38 -15.41 2.23
C ARG A 49 1.56 -16.80 2.85
N ALA A 50 2.29 -16.90 3.96
CA ALA A 50 2.47 -18.16 4.69
C ALA A 50 1.17 -18.69 5.31
N ASP A 51 0.28 -17.79 5.76
CA ASP A 51 -0.96 -18.17 6.46
C ASP A 51 -1.97 -18.87 5.54
N TRP A 52 -1.96 -18.52 4.25
CA TRP A 52 -2.83 -19.14 3.26
C TRP A 52 -2.12 -20.14 2.33
N ASN A 53 -0.88 -20.55 2.70
CA ASN A 53 -0.06 -21.49 1.94
C ASN A 53 0.10 -21.07 0.47
N ALA A 54 0.45 -19.80 0.24
CA ALA A 54 0.70 -19.29 -1.10
C ALA A 54 1.77 -20.10 -1.82
N ARG A 55 1.53 -20.39 -3.08
CA ARG A 55 2.57 -20.96 -3.96
C ARG A 55 3.67 -19.92 -4.16
N PRO A 56 4.93 -20.33 -4.27
CA PRO A 56 5.97 -19.39 -4.71
C PRO A 56 5.65 -18.91 -6.14
N PRO A 57 6.01 -17.67 -6.48
CA PRO A 57 5.87 -17.18 -7.85
C PRO A 57 6.73 -18.03 -8.80
N SER A 58 6.26 -18.25 -10.04
CA SER A 58 6.99 -19.03 -11.05
C SER A 58 8.24 -18.33 -11.59
N SER A 59 8.35 -17.02 -11.37
CA SER A 59 9.52 -16.19 -11.65
C SER A 59 9.58 -15.03 -10.65
N PRO A 60 10.75 -14.38 -10.43
CA PRO A 60 10.87 -13.26 -9.51
C PRO A 60 9.89 -12.14 -9.84
N VAL A 61 9.16 -11.66 -8.84
CA VAL A 61 8.29 -10.49 -8.98
C VAL A 61 9.15 -9.23 -9.13
N GLN A 62 8.74 -8.36 -10.04
CA GLN A 62 9.42 -7.10 -10.27
C GLN A 62 9.11 -6.11 -9.15
N VAL A 63 10.14 -5.44 -8.63
CA VAL A 63 10.04 -4.34 -7.67
C VAL A 63 10.71 -3.11 -8.28
N LEU A 64 9.94 -2.04 -8.45
CA LEU A 64 10.42 -0.74 -8.92
C LEU A 64 10.86 0.09 -7.71
N GLN A 65 11.98 0.80 -7.83
CA GLN A 65 12.51 1.65 -6.76
C GLN A 65 11.75 2.99 -6.61
N THR A 66 10.74 3.20 -7.44
CA THR A 66 9.82 4.34 -7.35
C THR A 66 8.51 3.89 -6.70
N PRO A 67 7.91 4.70 -5.82
CA PRO A 67 6.61 4.37 -5.23
C PRO A 67 5.48 4.44 -6.28
N PRO A 68 4.38 3.69 -6.09
CA PRO A 68 3.19 3.78 -6.95
C PRO A 68 2.52 5.16 -6.83
N THR A 69 1.69 5.50 -7.79
CA THR A 69 0.95 6.77 -7.84
C THR A 69 -0.53 6.60 -7.51
N HIS A 70 -1.07 5.39 -7.65
CA HIS A 70 -2.48 5.10 -7.42
C HIS A 70 -2.69 3.82 -6.61
N VAL A 71 -3.83 3.76 -5.96
CA VAL A 71 -4.41 2.55 -5.38
C VAL A 71 -5.72 2.26 -6.10
N VAL A 72 -5.81 1.08 -6.72
CA VAL A 72 -6.95 0.69 -7.54
C VAL A 72 -7.84 -0.29 -6.79
N VAL A 73 -9.10 0.09 -6.65
CA VAL A 73 -10.15 -0.73 -6.04
C VAL A 73 -10.76 -1.61 -7.13
N HIS A 74 -10.73 -2.93 -6.88
CA HIS A 74 -11.34 -3.95 -7.72
C HIS A 74 -12.42 -4.70 -6.97
N HIS A 75 -13.22 -5.48 -7.69
CA HIS A 75 -13.99 -6.59 -7.15
C HIS A 75 -13.50 -7.91 -7.77
N THR A 76 -13.65 -9.01 -7.06
CA THR A 76 -13.20 -10.33 -7.55
C THR A 76 -14.09 -10.92 -8.65
N ALA A 77 -15.24 -10.31 -8.93
CA ALA A 77 -16.27 -10.85 -9.82
C ALA A 77 -16.71 -12.28 -9.43
N THR A 78 -16.74 -12.58 -8.13
CA THR A 78 -17.23 -13.83 -7.55
C THR A 78 -18.63 -13.68 -6.98
N ALA A 79 -19.28 -14.78 -6.62
CA ALA A 79 -20.50 -14.73 -5.83
C ALA A 79 -20.27 -13.99 -4.50
N ASN A 80 -21.30 -13.25 -4.04
CA ASN A 80 -21.30 -12.58 -2.75
C ASN A 80 -21.43 -13.62 -1.62
N SER A 81 -20.30 -14.15 -1.13
CA SER A 81 -20.26 -15.19 -0.11
C SER A 81 -20.93 -14.74 1.20
N THR A 82 -21.61 -15.68 1.85
CA THR A 82 -22.13 -15.51 3.20
C THR A 82 -21.22 -16.11 4.28
N ASP A 83 -20.12 -16.75 3.89
CA ASP A 83 -19.08 -17.22 4.79
C ASP A 83 -18.05 -16.10 5.03
N HIS A 84 -18.14 -15.47 6.18
CA HIS A 84 -17.29 -14.37 6.60
C HIS A 84 -16.07 -14.82 7.42
N SER A 85 -15.78 -16.11 7.45
CA SER A 85 -14.69 -16.67 8.23
C SER A 85 -13.31 -16.35 7.64
N LEU A 86 -12.28 -16.35 8.49
CA LEU A 86 -10.89 -16.24 8.04
C LEU A 86 -10.51 -17.42 7.13
N ASP A 87 -10.96 -18.63 7.44
CA ASP A 87 -10.66 -19.81 6.61
C ASP A 87 -11.17 -19.65 5.18
N HIS A 88 -12.36 -19.03 5.01
CA HIS A 88 -12.88 -18.68 3.69
C HIS A 88 -11.99 -17.67 2.98
N ALA A 89 -11.55 -16.61 3.65
CA ALA A 89 -10.68 -15.59 3.06
C ALA A 89 -9.34 -16.17 2.58
N LEU A 90 -8.76 -17.09 3.36
CA LEU A 90 -7.53 -17.80 3.00
C LEU A 90 -7.75 -18.77 1.82
N ALA A 91 -8.89 -19.45 1.78
CA ALA A 91 -9.27 -20.33 0.66
C ALA A 91 -9.50 -19.52 -0.62
N LEU A 92 -10.19 -18.38 -0.54
CA LEU A 92 -10.38 -17.46 -1.66
C LEU A 92 -9.03 -17.02 -2.27
N SER A 93 -8.09 -16.60 -1.42
CA SER A 93 -6.76 -16.14 -1.87
C SER A 93 -6.00 -17.24 -2.63
N ARG A 94 -6.11 -18.51 -2.17
CA ARG A 94 -5.57 -19.67 -2.91
C ARG A 94 -6.26 -19.88 -4.25
N SER A 95 -7.58 -19.74 -4.29
CA SER A 95 -8.36 -19.93 -5.52
C SER A 95 -8.00 -18.89 -6.57
N ILE A 96 -7.89 -17.62 -6.16
CA ILE A 96 -7.43 -16.52 -7.03
C ILE A 96 -6.02 -16.79 -7.56
N GLN A 97 -5.08 -17.19 -6.69
CA GLN A 97 -3.72 -17.50 -7.13
C GLN A 97 -3.68 -18.64 -8.13
N ASN A 98 -4.43 -19.72 -7.88
CA ASN A 98 -4.50 -20.85 -8.80
C ASN A 98 -5.08 -20.44 -10.15
N PHE A 99 -6.18 -19.67 -10.16
CA PHE A 99 -6.75 -19.16 -11.40
C PHE A 99 -5.74 -18.29 -12.17
N HIS A 100 -5.05 -17.36 -11.49
CA HIS A 100 -4.06 -16.48 -12.12
C HIS A 100 -2.84 -17.25 -12.65
N MET A 101 -2.32 -18.20 -11.91
CA MET A 101 -1.12 -18.95 -12.32
C MET A 101 -1.43 -20.06 -13.32
N ASP A 102 -2.50 -20.83 -13.09
CA ASP A 102 -2.81 -22.02 -13.88
C ASP A 102 -3.76 -21.71 -15.04
N GLY A 103 -4.69 -20.77 -14.86
CA GLY A 103 -5.63 -20.34 -15.90
C GLY A 103 -5.04 -19.27 -16.82
N ASN A 104 -4.47 -18.22 -16.26
CA ASN A 104 -3.94 -17.11 -17.05
C ASN A 104 -2.44 -17.22 -17.36
N GLY A 105 -1.73 -18.20 -16.78
CA GLY A 105 -0.29 -18.38 -16.96
C GLY A 105 0.56 -17.23 -16.36
N TRP A 106 0.02 -16.50 -15.36
CA TRP A 106 0.76 -15.45 -14.70
C TRP A 106 1.77 -16.02 -13.71
N ILE A 107 2.77 -15.21 -13.36
CA ILE A 107 3.84 -15.67 -12.44
C ILE A 107 3.37 -15.83 -10.99
N ASP A 108 2.31 -15.12 -10.58
CA ASP A 108 1.74 -15.14 -9.25
C ASP A 108 0.30 -14.56 -9.29
N VAL A 109 -0.34 -14.42 -8.13
CA VAL A 109 -1.57 -13.66 -7.99
C VAL A 109 -1.36 -12.21 -8.48
N GLY A 110 -2.34 -11.64 -9.17
CA GLY A 110 -2.20 -10.36 -9.86
C GLY A 110 -2.15 -9.14 -8.93
N GLN A 111 -3.07 -9.08 -7.98
CA GLN A 111 -3.23 -7.97 -7.03
C GLN A 111 -2.26 -8.06 -5.85
N GLN A 112 -1.99 -6.92 -5.23
CA GLN A 112 -1.15 -6.86 -4.04
C GLN A 112 -1.92 -7.27 -2.78
N PHE A 113 -3.21 -6.97 -2.69
CA PHE A 113 -4.03 -7.26 -1.52
C PHE A 113 -5.41 -7.80 -1.91
N THR A 114 -5.98 -8.62 -1.03
CA THR A 114 -7.36 -9.11 -1.13
C THR A 114 -8.07 -8.83 0.19
N ILE A 115 -9.32 -8.36 0.14
CA ILE A 115 -10.17 -8.17 1.32
C ILE A 115 -11.43 -9.04 1.14
N SER A 116 -11.67 -9.94 2.09
CA SER A 116 -12.88 -10.76 2.08
C SER A 116 -14.10 -10.00 2.57
N ARG A 117 -15.30 -10.52 2.30
CA ARG A 117 -16.55 -9.96 2.82
C ARG A 117 -16.61 -9.94 4.35
N GLY A 118 -15.84 -10.80 5.03
CA GLY A 118 -15.67 -10.79 6.48
C GLY A 118 -14.66 -9.74 6.98
N GLY A 119 -14.12 -8.86 6.12
CA GLY A 119 -13.16 -7.83 6.51
C GLY A 119 -11.74 -8.37 6.77
N HIS A 120 -11.41 -9.57 6.30
CA HIS A 120 -10.07 -10.13 6.42
C HIS A 120 -9.18 -9.63 5.29
N LEU A 121 -8.13 -8.88 5.63
CA LEU A 121 -7.09 -8.46 4.70
C LEU A 121 -6.07 -9.58 4.53
N VAL A 122 -5.71 -9.89 3.29
CA VAL A 122 -4.76 -10.93 2.93
C VAL A 122 -3.71 -10.35 1.97
N GLU A 123 -2.42 -10.56 2.29
CA GLU A 123 -1.33 -10.27 1.36
C GLU A 123 -1.42 -11.18 0.15
N GLY A 124 -1.48 -10.60 -1.04
CA GLY A 124 -1.58 -11.31 -2.31
C GLY A 124 -0.22 -11.56 -2.95
N ARG A 125 0.17 -10.71 -3.91
CA ARG A 125 1.40 -10.84 -4.70
C ARG A 125 2.64 -10.90 -3.83
N ASP A 126 3.58 -11.76 -4.18
CA ASP A 126 4.87 -11.84 -3.49
C ASP A 126 5.57 -10.49 -3.47
N ARG A 127 6.23 -10.14 -2.35
CA ARG A 127 6.86 -8.83 -2.13
C ARG A 127 5.92 -7.64 -1.90
N ALA A 128 4.59 -7.82 -1.86
CA ALA A 128 3.66 -6.71 -1.68
C ALA A 128 3.89 -5.95 -0.37
N VAL A 129 3.82 -6.62 0.77
CA VAL A 129 4.01 -5.98 2.08
C VAL A 129 5.43 -5.44 2.28
N PRO A 130 6.52 -6.18 1.98
CA PRO A 130 7.86 -5.62 2.00
C PRO A 130 8.01 -4.34 1.18
N ALA A 131 7.45 -4.30 -0.04
CA ALA A 131 7.53 -3.13 -0.90
C ALA A 131 6.84 -1.89 -0.29
N VAL A 132 5.65 -2.07 0.33
CA VAL A 132 4.97 -0.97 1.04
C VAL A 132 5.83 -0.44 2.18
N ARG A 133 6.41 -1.32 3.00
CA ARG A 133 7.27 -0.95 4.13
C ARG A 133 8.56 -0.25 3.71
N GLU A 134 9.06 -0.57 2.52
CA GLU A 134 10.25 0.05 1.91
C GLU A 134 9.92 1.33 1.12
N GLY A 135 8.64 1.67 0.91
CA GLY A 135 8.21 2.82 0.10
C GLY A 135 8.47 2.66 -1.39
N VAL A 136 8.57 1.42 -1.88
CA VAL A 136 8.82 1.04 -3.28
C VAL A 136 7.61 0.30 -3.85
N HIS A 137 7.59 0.00 -5.16
CA HIS A 137 6.43 -0.61 -5.81
C HIS A 137 6.67 -2.06 -6.21
N CYS A 138 5.85 -2.97 -5.68
CA CYS A 138 5.70 -4.33 -6.16
C CYS A 138 4.75 -4.35 -7.35
N VAL A 139 5.27 -4.61 -8.57
CA VAL A 139 4.46 -4.56 -9.79
C VAL A 139 3.47 -5.72 -9.83
N GLY A 140 2.18 -5.38 -9.98
CA GLY A 140 1.07 -6.31 -10.08
C GLY A 140 0.76 -6.77 -11.51
N THR A 141 -0.40 -7.42 -11.65
CA THR A 141 -1.04 -7.78 -12.92
C THR A 141 -2.54 -7.69 -12.70
N HIS A 142 -3.09 -6.47 -12.63
CA HIS A 142 -4.49 -6.23 -12.29
C HIS A 142 -5.11 -5.03 -13.04
N VAL A 143 -4.30 -4.19 -13.70
CA VAL A 143 -4.77 -3.03 -14.47
C VAL A 143 -3.87 -2.84 -15.68
N ALA A 144 -4.38 -3.20 -16.86
CA ALA A 144 -3.59 -3.25 -18.10
C ALA A 144 -2.92 -1.92 -18.42
N ASN A 145 -1.64 -1.95 -18.77
CA ASN A 145 -0.76 -0.83 -19.10
C ASN A 145 -0.47 0.15 -17.94
N ASN A 146 -1.00 -0.11 -16.73
CA ASN A 146 -0.83 0.76 -15.58
C ASN A 146 -0.28 0.04 -14.34
N ASN A 147 0.06 -1.25 -14.45
CA ASN A 147 0.58 -2.06 -13.35
C ASN A 147 1.87 -1.49 -12.74
N ASN A 148 2.64 -0.71 -13.48
CA ASN A 148 3.90 -0.11 -13.02
C ASN A 148 3.70 1.06 -12.04
N THR A 149 2.48 1.59 -11.94
CA THR A 149 2.14 2.77 -11.12
C THR A 149 0.99 2.52 -10.14
N CYS A 150 0.36 1.35 -10.18
CA CYS A 150 -0.86 1.04 -9.44
C CYS A 150 -0.69 -0.12 -8.47
N VAL A 151 -1.18 0.06 -7.23
CA VAL A 151 -1.39 -1.02 -6.26
C VAL A 151 -2.84 -1.47 -6.32
N GLY A 152 -3.11 -2.77 -6.49
CA GLY A 152 -4.46 -3.33 -6.58
C GLY A 152 -4.95 -3.93 -5.28
N ILE A 153 -6.21 -3.64 -4.95
CA ILE A 153 -6.96 -4.27 -3.86
C ILE A 153 -8.19 -4.96 -4.46
N GLU A 154 -8.23 -6.28 -4.40
CA GLU A 154 -9.38 -7.10 -4.74
C GLU A 154 -10.34 -7.19 -3.56
N ASN A 155 -11.59 -6.79 -3.76
CA ASN A 155 -12.66 -6.89 -2.79
C ASN A 155 -13.57 -8.07 -3.17
N GLU A 156 -13.70 -9.05 -2.29
CA GLU A 156 -14.47 -10.27 -2.55
C GLU A 156 -15.93 -9.96 -2.91
N GLY A 157 -16.39 -10.50 -4.02
CA GLY A 157 -17.79 -10.42 -4.45
C GLY A 157 -17.97 -9.76 -5.82
N THR A 158 -19.24 -9.47 -6.13
CA THR A 158 -19.69 -8.73 -7.32
C THR A 158 -20.61 -7.60 -6.88
N TYR A 159 -20.24 -6.36 -7.19
CA TYR A 159 -20.90 -5.16 -6.65
C TYR A 159 -21.62 -4.33 -7.72
N MET A 160 -22.33 -5.02 -8.64
CA MET A 160 -23.14 -4.36 -9.66
C MET A 160 -24.46 -3.82 -9.10
N GLU A 161 -25.13 -4.60 -8.24
CA GLU A 161 -26.46 -4.29 -7.68
C GLU A 161 -26.45 -4.20 -6.16
N GLU A 162 -25.59 -4.99 -5.51
CA GLU A 162 -25.45 -5.02 -4.04
C GLU A 162 -24.14 -4.37 -3.60
N GLY A 163 -24.14 -3.74 -2.43
CA GLY A 163 -22.94 -3.17 -1.83
C GLY A 163 -22.10 -4.22 -1.09
N PRO A 164 -20.84 -3.87 -0.78
CA PRO A 164 -20.01 -4.65 0.12
C PRO A 164 -20.57 -4.64 1.55
N THR A 165 -20.13 -5.60 2.36
CA THR A 165 -20.42 -5.65 3.80
C THR A 165 -19.72 -4.49 4.52
N GLN A 166 -20.21 -4.12 5.70
CA GLN A 166 -19.57 -3.05 6.48
C GLN A 166 -18.18 -3.46 6.94
N GLU A 167 -17.97 -4.73 7.29
CA GLU A 167 -16.66 -5.28 7.68
C GLU A 167 -15.62 -5.15 6.57
N LEU A 168 -16.03 -5.38 5.32
CA LEU A 168 -15.16 -5.17 4.15
C LEU A 168 -14.87 -3.69 3.96
N VAL A 169 -15.88 -2.82 4.03
CA VAL A 169 -15.72 -1.36 3.87
C VAL A 169 -14.78 -0.79 4.92
N ASP A 170 -14.95 -1.16 6.20
CA ASP A 170 -14.09 -0.70 7.28
C ASP A 170 -12.63 -1.11 7.03
N ARG A 171 -12.41 -2.37 6.64
CA ARG A 171 -11.06 -2.87 6.31
C ARG A 171 -10.47 -2.20 5.08
N LEU A 172 -11.30 -1.93 4.07
CA LEU A 172 -10.85 -1.22 2.87
C LEU A 172 -10.39 0.20 3.21
N VAL A 173 -11.12 0.94 4.05
CA VAL A 173 -10.74 2.29 4.51
C VAL A 173 -9.41 2.25 5.27
N GLU A 174 -9.21 1.29 6.19
CA GLU A 174 -7.95 1.13 6.92
C GLU A 174 -6.78 0.81 5.97
N THR A 175 -6.99 -0.10 5.01
CA THR A 175 -5.97 -0.50 4.03
C THR A 175 -5.60 0.66 3.11
N LEU A 176 -6.58 1.41 2.61
CA LEU A 176 -6.38 2.59 1.79
C LEU A 176 -5.64 3.69 2.55
N ALA A 177 -5.97 3.94 3.84
CA ALA A 177 -5.29 4.91 4.67
C ALA A 177 -3.82 4.53 4.89
N TRP A 178 -3.55 3.26 5.17
CA TRP A 178 -2.18 2.74 5.29
C TRP A 178 -1.37 2.91 4.01
N LEU A 179 -1.92 2.56 2.85
CA LEU A 179 -1.24 2.69 1.57
C LEU A 179 -1.00 4.16 1.19
N CYS A 180 -2.03 5.02 1.34
CA CYS A 180 -1.89 6.45 1.08
C CYS A 180 -0.83 7.08 1.98
N GLY A 181 -0.81 6.75 3.27
CA GLY A 181 0.19 7.24 4.20
C GLY A 181 1.59 6.73 3.89
N SER A 182 1.75 5.44 3.60
CA SER A 182 3.04 4.84 3.30
C SER A 182 3.69 5.41 2.03
N TYR A 183 2.87 5.80 1.06
CA TYR A 183 3.34 6.32 -0.23
C TYR A 183 3.21 7.84 -0.38
N GLY A 184 2.69 8.56 0.64
CA GLY A 184 2.49 10.01 0.58
C GLY A 184 1.45 10.44 -0.46
N LEU A 185 0.40 9.63 -0.67
CA LEU A 185 -0.64 9.87 -1.66
C LEU A 185 -1.78 10.73 -1.09
N ASP A 186 -2.36 11.58 -1.94
CA ASP A 186 -3.64 12.23 -1.65
C ASP A 186 -4.80 11.25 -1.95
N PRO A 187 -5.58 10.82 -0.94
CA PRO A 187 -6.71 9.93 -1.15
C PRO A 187 -7.70 10.42 -2.21
N GLN A 188 -7.89 11.73 -2.35
CA GLN A 188 -8.87 12.32 -3.27
C GLN A 188 -8.52 12.08 -4.74
N THR A 189 -7.23 11.94 -5.04
CA THR A 189 -6.73 11.80 -6.42
C THR A 189 -6.15 10.42 -6.71
N ALA A 190 -5.65 9.72 -5.68
CA ALA A 190 -4.93 8.47 -5.86
C ALA A 190 -5.81 7.21 -5.77
N ILE A 191 -6.97 7.28 -5.10
CA ILE A 191 -7.88 6.12 -4.96
C ILE A 191 -8.85 6.12 -6.13
N LEU A 192 -8.74 5.11 -6.98
CA LEU A 192 -9.50 4.98 -8.23
C LEU A 192 -10.09 3.56 -8.36
N GLY A 193 -11.05 3.39 -9.26
CA GLY A 193 -11.56 2.09 -9.65
C GLY A 193 -10.86 1.55 -10.89
N HIS A 194 -10.93 0.25 -11.12
CA HIS A 194 -10.36 -0.36 -12.33
C HIS A 194 -10.92 0.26 -13.62
N ARG A 195 -12.21 0.61 -13.64
CA ARG A 195 -12.87 1.24 -14.81
C ARG A 195 -12.33 2.63 -15.15
N ASP A 196 -11.59 3.27 -14.26
CA ASP A 196 -10.96 4.56 -14.57
C ASP A 196 -9.77 4.40 -15.53
N PHE A 197 -9.19 3.21 -15.61
CA PHE A 197 -8.02 2.89 -16.42
C PHE A 197 -8.33 2.04 -17.65
N ASN A 198 -9.26 1.08 -17.50
CA ASN A 198 -9.56 0.09 -18.53
C ASN A 198 -11.07 0.00 -18.79
N ALA A 199 -11.46 -0.43 -19.99
CA ALA A 199 -12.84 -0.72 -20.33
C ALA A 199 -13.32 -1.96 -19.56
N THR A 200 -13.99 -1.77 -18.43
CA THR A 200 -14.51 -2.81 -17.53
C THR A 200 -15.57 -2.26 -16.60
N ALA A 201 -16.51 -3.08 -16.14
CA ALA A 201 -17.46 -2.73 -15.10
C ALA A 201 -16.86 -2.80 -13.68
N CYS A 202 -15.67 -3.41 -13.50
CA CYS A 202 -14.97 -3.47 -12.22
C CYS A 202 -14.69 -2.07 -11.65
N PRO A 203 -14.95 -1.80 -10.37
CA PRO A 203 -15.28 -2.70 -9.26
C PRO A 203 -16.78 -2.96 -9.06
N GLY A 204 -17.62 -2.75 -10.02
CA GLY A 204 -19.07 -2.81 -9.94
C GLY A 204 -19.69 -1.44 -9.63
N ASP A 205 -20.92 -1.19 -10.10
CA ASP A 205 -21.53 0.13 -10.06
C ASP A 205 -21.71 0.68 -8.65
N VAL A 206 -22.10 -0.19 -7.72
CA VAL A 206 -22.35 0.21 -6.33
C VAL A 206 -21.03 0.55 -5.63
N LEU A 207 -20.00 -0.30 -5.71
CA LEU A 207 -18.73 -0.03 -5.07
C LEU A 207 -18.01 1.17 -5.74
N TYR A 208 -18.14 1.33 -7.05
CA TYR A 208 -17.61 2.48 -7.75
C TYR A 208 -18.26 3.80 -7.30
N ALA A 209 -19.59 3.80 -7.13
CA ALA A 209 -20.32 4.96 -6.62
C ALA A 209 -19.94 5.34 -5.18
N MET A 210 -19.40 4.40 -4.39
CA MET A 210 -18.91 4.64 -3.04
C MET A 210 -17.52 5.31 -2.99
N LEU A 211 -16.75 5.35 -4.08
CA LEU A 211 -15.38 5.87 -4.06
C LEU A 211 -15.23 7.29 -3.49
N PRO A 212 -16.12 8.27 -3.77
CA PRO A 212 -16.04 9.59 -3.15
C PRO A 212 -16.14 9.54 -1.61
N ASP A 213 -17.05 8.73 -1.08
CA ASP A 213 -17.24 8.57 0.37
C ASP A 213 -16.06 7.80 1.00
N LEU A 214 -15.53 6.79 0.32
CA LEU A 214 -14.32 6.08 0.75
C LEU A 214 -13.12 7.03 0.83
N ARG A 215 -12.90 7.88 -0.17
CA ARG A 215 -11.82 8.90 -0.16
C ARG A 215 -11.95 9.85 1.03
N ASN A 216 -13.17 10.29 1.34
CA ASN A 216 -13.44 11.16 2.48
C ASN A 216 -13.20 10.44 3.81
N ALA A 217 -13.64 9.19 3.94
CA ALA A 217 -13.42 8.36 5.12
C ALA A 217 -11.91 8.10 5.35
N VAL A 218 -11.17 7.78 4.28
CA VAL A 218 -9.71 7.60 4.32
C VAL A 218 -9.02 8.88 4.78
N SER A 219 -9.34 10.04 4.18
CA SER A 219 -8.77 11.32 4.57
C SER A 219 -9.06 11.64 6.03
N SER A 220 -10.28 11.39 6.48
CA SER A 220 -10.71 11.59 7.88
C SER A 220 -9.94 10.69 8.85
N LEU A 221 -9.75 9.40 8.49
CA LEU A 221 -8.99 8.45 9.29
C LEU A 221 -7.52 8.85 9.39
N MET A 222 -6.89 9.24 8.27
CA MET A 222 -5.51 9.72 8.25
C MET A 222 -5.32 10.93 9.16
N LEU A 223 -6.18 11.93 9.08
CA LEU A 223 -6.14 13.12 9.94
C LEU A 223 -6.36 12.77 11.42
N ALA A 224 -7.28 11.87 11.73
CA ALA A 224 -7.53 11.41 13.09
C ALA A 224 -6.33 10.66 13.70
N GLN A 225 -5.50 10.04 12.86
CA GLN A 225 -4.23 9.40 13.25
C GLN A 225 -3.04 10.38 13.30
N GLY A 226 -3.28 11.67 13.07
CA GLY A 226 -2.24 12.70 13.11
C GLY A 226 -1.32 12.70 11.88
N MET A 227 -1.78 12.11 10.77
CA MET A 227 -1.04 12.08 9.52
C MET A 227 -1.32 13.32 8.69
N GLU A 228 -0.35 13.70 7.86
CA GLU A 228 -0.56 14.70 6.81
C GLU A 228 -1.14 14.02 5.56
N ILE A 229 -2.07 14.69 4.89
CA ILE A 229 -2.52 14.24 3.56
C ILE A 229 -1.38 14.45 2.57
N GLY A 230 -1.05 13.39 1.85
CA GLY A 230 0.00 13.45 0.83
C GLY A 230 -0.34 14.46 -0.28
N THR A 231 0.69 15.06 -0.84
CA THR A 231 0.56 16.08 -1.90
C THR A 231 1.24 15.65 -3.20
N ARG A 232 1.60 14.38 -3.31
CA ARG A 232 2.29 13.90 -4.51
C ARG A 232 1.36 13.98 -5.71
N THR A 233 1.76 14.78 -6.70
CA THR A 233 1.03 14.94 -7.97
C THR A 233 1.26 13.73 -8.87
N VAL A 234 0.22 13.31 -9.56
CA VAL A 234 0.29 12.28 -10.59
C VAL A 234 0.73 12.92 -11.91
N PRO A 235 1.80 12.43 -12.57
CA PRO A 235 2.19 12.88 -13.89
C PRO A 235 1.02 12.79 -14.89
N VAL A 236 1.02 13.64 -15.90
CA VAL A 236 -0.11 13.68 -16.89
C VAL A 236 -0.23 12.36 -17.62
N GLU A 237 0.90 11.74 -17.93
CA GLU A 237 1.01 10.44 -18.60
C GLU A 237 0.48 9.26 -17.77
N ASP A 238 0.49 9.39 -16.44
CA ASP A 238 0.02 8.36 -15.50
C ASP A 238 -1.44 8.56 -15.08
N ARG A 239 -2.12 9.57 -15.65
CA ARG A 239 -3.54 9.82 -15.33
C ARG A 239 -4.42 8.84 -16.08
N PRO A 240 -5.50 8.36 -15.43
CA PRO A 240 -6.44 7.45 -16.09
C PRO A 240 -7.10 8.06 -17.30
N THR A 241 -7.41 7.24 -18.30
CA THR A 241 -8.03 7.63 -19.56
C THR A 241 -9.56 7.64 -19.50
N TYR A 242 -10.16 7.08 -18.45
CA TYR A 242 -11.62 6.95 -18.24
C TYR A 242 -12.34 6.31 -19.45
N PRO A 243 -11.98 5.08 -19.85
CA PRO A 243 -12.60 4.43 -20.99
C PRO A 243 -14.10 4.14 -20.74
N GLU A 244 -14.85 3.94 -21.81
CA GLU A 244 -16.25 3.55 -21.70
C GLU A 244 -16.37 2.14 -21.08
N VAL A 245 -17.34 1.95 -20.19
CA VAL A 245 -17.66 0.63 -19.63
C VAL A 245 -18.30 -0.21 -20.74
N PRO A 246 -17.81 -1.43 -21.01
CA PRO A 246 -18.36 -2.26 -22.07
C PRO A 246 -19.78 -2.73 -21.73
N GLU A 247 -20.65 -2.84 -22.76
CA GLU A 247 -22.01 -3.38 -22.59
C GLU A 247 -22.00 -4.86 -22.15
N ASN A 248 -20.97 -5.61 -22.53
CA ASN A 248 -20.82 -7.01 -22.21
C ASN A 248 -19.38 -7.26 -21.76
N GLU A 249 -19.21 -7.71 -20.52
CA GLU A 249 -17.94 -8.21 -20.00
C GLU A 249 -17.90 -9.73 -20.10
N PRO A 250 -16.70 -10.36 -20.16
CA PRO A 250 -16.57 -11.79 -19.99
C PRO A 250 -17.17 -12.24 -18.65
N GLU A 251 -18.12 -13.16 -18.70
CA GLU A 251 -18.70 -13.76 -17.50
C GLU A 251 -17.76 -14.83 -16.94
N GLY A 252 -17.57 -14.83 -15.64
CA GLY A 252 -16.81 -15.86 -14.93
C GLY A 252 -16.13 -15.32 -13.68
N GLU A 253 -15.94 -16.19 -12.71
CA GLU A 253 -15.21 -15.85 -11.49
C GLU A 253 -13.79 -15.36 -11.82
N PHE A 254 -13.36 -14.31 -11.13
CA PHE A 254 -12.06 -13.64 -11.28
C PHE A 254 -11.82 -12.99 -12.66
N LEU A 255 -12.84 -12.90 -13.52
CA LEU A 255 -12.80 -12.16 -14.78
C LEU A 255 -13.40 -10.76 -14.56
N HIS A 256 -12.57 -9.77 -14.31
CA HIS A 256 -13.00 -8.41 -13.99
C HIS A 256 -12.36 -7.34 -14.88
N GLY A 257 -11.97 -7.72 -16.09
CA GLY A 257 -11.48 -6.79 -17.09
C GLY A 257 -9.99 -6.94 -17.42
N PRO A 258 -9.44 -6.05 -18.26
CA PRO A 258 -8.06 -6.11 -18.72
C PRO A 258 -7.05 -5.93 -17.59
N ALA A 259 -6.26 -6.96 -17.29
CA ALA A 259 -5.31 -6.96 -16.19
C ALA A 259 -3.85 -6.77 -16.65
N ARG A 260 -3.56 -7.03 -17.94
CA ARG A 260 -2.22 -6.95 -18.50
C ARG A 260 -2.25 -6.37 -19.91
N GLY A 261 -1.35 -5.45 -20.19
CA GLY A 261 -1.15 -4.84 -21.51
C GLY A 261 0.30 -4.90 -21.99
N PRO A 262 0.57 -4.47 -23.23
CA PRO A 262 1.90 -4.49 -23.81
C PRO A 262 2.91 -3.58 -23.09
N ASP A 263 2.43 -2.54 -22.41
CA ASP A 263 3.28 -1.58 -21.70
C ASP A 263 3.63 -2.01 -20.27
N ASP A 264 3.08 -3.15 -19.80
CA ASP A 264 3.39 -3.68 -18.48
C ASP A 264 4.69 -4.50 -18.50
N PHE A 265 5.59 -4.22 -17.55
CA PHE A 265 6.85 -4.93 -17.41
C PHE A 265 6.74 -6.25 -16.66
N SER A 266 5.70 -6.47 -15.86
CA SER A 266 5.52 -7.72 -15.12
C SER A 266 5.11 -8.86 -16.05
N ARG A 267 5.80 -9.99 -15.94
CA ARG A 267 5.48 -11.22 -16.66
C ARG A 267 4.65 -12.16 -15.82
#